data_6f74e4df31eef4af00fa1a4c31846c36
#
_entry.id   6f74e4df31eef4af00fa1a4c31846c36
#
_cell.length_a   1.000
_cell.length_b   1.000
_cell.length_c   1.000
_cell.angle_alpha   90.00
_cell.angle_beta   90.00
_cell.angle_gamma   90.00
#
_symmetry.space_group_name_H-M   'P 1'
#
loop_
_entity.id
_entity.type
_entity.pdbx_description
1 polymer ?
#
loop_
_entity_poly.entity_id
_entity_poly.type
_entity_poly.pdbx_seq_one_letter_code
_entity_poly.pdbx_strand_id
1 'polypeptide(L)'
;MEKKFTALFAALAVSIGIFLSSGFVSAEAASARVNVGVYEAENGVFHGNVRVEKKGSVSGFRQDGDSCDVTVTIAETGFYDLEFMIKSQGGYKENYVSVDGQRMGTISADGTKYVRDEIRRVYLEAGEHTVSVSKYWGYINWDKVTVLTSQPFDESIFQVSARLVNENASDNARRLFSYLCDEYGKTILSGQYCDTGLNGWENLKLAENNGGKYPAMLGLDMGYYSQTGVDHGIACKTTEQAIACWEKGGVVTLCWHWLAPEKYITGTWYSAFRPEEVKMNLAAMMNGEDEEGLSLLRRDIDLIAAELLKMQEAGVPILWRPLHEASGGWFWWGAEGAEPYLKLYKYLYHVLTDEYGLNNLIWVWNGQSPEWYPGDEYVDIIGMDIYAGEHVYTSQIDAFLSTHASSPTNKLVVLSENGTMIDPELSVRDRAMWGYFCTWSGEFVMQDGLRKKYSEQYTEIEMLQKVYGSEYVITRDELPDLKTYPIREDAQ
;
A
#
# COMPACT_ATOMS: atom_id res chain seq x y z
N MET A 1 -44.38 48.90 -38.65
CA MET A 1 -44.74 50.05 -37.79
C MET A 1 -44.08 49.78 -36.45
N GLU A 2 -42.88 50.34 -36.21
CA GLU A 2 -42.67 51.61 -35.45
C GLU A 2 -43.19 51.45 -34.00
N LYS A 3 -42.49 51.74 -32.90
CA LYS A 3 -41.31 52.56 -32.57
C LYS A 3 -40.82 52.14 -31.20
N LYS A 4 -39.52 52.03 -31.00
CA LYS A 4 -38.65 52.76 -30.03
C LYS A 4 -39.34 53.49 -28.88
N PHE A 5 -38.85 53.34 -27.64
CA PHE A 5 -38.28 54.44 -26.85
C PHE A 5 -37.40 53.98 -25.66
N THR A 6 -36.30 54.65 -25.53
CA THR A 6 -35.21 54.61 -24.57
C THR A 6 -35.49 55.59 -23.43
N ALA A 7 -34.98 55.34 -22.22
CA ALA A 7 -34.39 56.29 -21.25
C ALA A 7 -34.29 55.66 -19.86
N LEU A 8 -33.18 55.50 -19.21
CA LEU A 8 -32.11 56.32 -18.63
C LEU A 8 -32.49 56.99 -17.28
N PHE A 9 -31.56 56.93 -16.35
CA PHE A 9 -31.31 57.59 -15.03
C PHE A 9 -31.65 56.72 -13.81
N ALA A 10 -30.83 56.69 -12.76
CA ALA A 10 -29.47 57.02 -12.39
C ALA A 10 -29.34 56.65 -10.89
N ALA A 11 -28.23 56.13 -10.57
CA ALA A 11 -27.49 56.04 -9.30
C ALA A 11 -28.11 56.58 -7.99
N LEU A 12 -28.01 55.75 -6.91
CA LEU A 12 -27.48 56.24 -5.62
C LEU A 12 -26.70 55.09 -4.93
N ALA A 13 -25.42 55.32 -4.75
CA ALA A 13 -24.51 54.46 -4.01
C ALA A 13 -24.68 54.74 -2.50
N VAL A 14 -24.83 53.68 -1.70
CA VAL A 14 -24.51 53.69 -0.28
C VAL A 14 -23.51 52.57 -0.02
N SER A 15 -22.26 52.95 0.14
CA SER A 15 -21.16 52.12 0.58
C SER A 15 -21.28 51.81 2.06
N ILE A 16 -21.50 50.54 2.41
CA ILE A 16 -21.18 50.02 3.74
C ILE A 16 -20.01 49.10 3.56
N GLY A 17 -18.83 49.57 3.93
CA GLY A 17 -17.60 48.80 3.99
C GLY A 17 -17.68 47.77 5.13
N ILE A 18 -17.74 46.47 4.78
CA ILE A 18 -17.38 45.39 5.68
C ILE A 18 -15.97 45.01 5.30
N PHE A 19 -15.00 45.39 6.13
CA PHE A 19 -13.65 44.86 6.08
C PHE A 19 -13.71 43.40 6.51
N LEU A 20 -13.82 42.47 5.57
CA LEU A 20 -13.39 41.10 5.73
C LEU A 20 -11.88 41.09 5.55
N SER A 21 -11.15 41.06 6.65
CA SER A 21 -9.74 40.68 6.65
C SER A 21 -9.62 39.22 6.24
N SER A 22 -9.55 39.01 4.94
CA SER A 22 -9.02 37.73 4.41
C SER A 22 -7.56 37.70 4.81
N GLY A 23 -7.24 36.95 5.87
CA GLY A 23 -5.88 36.52 6.15
C GLY A 23 -5.43 35.73 4.96
N PHE A 24 -4.61 36.32 4.12
CA PHE A 24 -3.75 35.59 3.21
C PHE A 24 -2.80 34.79 4.10
N VAL A 25 -3.08 33.48 4.29
CA VAL A 25 -2.03 32.54 4.63
C VAL A 25 -1.12 32.56 3.40
N SER A 26 0.02 33.19 3.54
CA SER A 26 1.09 33.08 2.55
C SER A 26 1.41 31.59 2.43
N ALA A 27 1.07 30.96 1.30
CA ALA A 27 1.71 29.74 0.90
C ALA A 27 3.21 30.05 0.90
N GLU A 28 3.96 29.50 1.85
CA GLU A 28 5.42 29.52 1.78
C GLU A 28 5.76 28.94 0.42
N ALA A 29 6.45 29.73 -0.40
CA ALA A 29 6.90 29.27 -1.71
C ALA A 29 7.78 28.04 -1.45
N ALA A 30 7.33 26.85 -1.91
CA ALA A 30 8.10 25.64 -1.80
C ALA A 30 9.51 25.93 -2.28
N SER A 31 10.52 25.74 -1.43
CA SER A 31 11.89 26.02 -1.78
C SER A 31 12.27 25.14 -2.97
N ALA A 32 12.80 25.71 -4.05
CA ALA A 32 13.16 24.92 -5.22
C ALA A 32 14.23 23.89 -4.82
N ARG A 33 14.07 22.63 -5.26
CA ARG A 33 15.08 21.60 -5.08
C ARG A 33 16.41 22.08 -5.68
N VAL A 34 17.49 22.03 -4.89
CA VAL A 34 18.82 22.46 -5.32
C VAL A 34 19.60 21.26 -5.83
N ASN A 35 20.17 21.37 -7.02
CA ASN A 35 21.08 20.36 -7.55
C ASN A 35 22.42 20.47 -6.79
N VAL A 36 22.79 19.42 -6.07
CA VAL A 36 24.06 19.34 -5.32
C VAL A 36 25.12 18.53 -6.05
N GLY A 37 24.78 17.77 -7.07
CA GLY A 37 25.74 17.03 -7.87
C GLY A 37 25.08 16.22 -8.99
N VAL A 38 25.85 16.02 -10.07
CA VAL A 38 25.50 15.13 -11.19
C VAL A 38 26.64 14.14 -11.34
N TYR A 39 26.31 12.87 -11.36
CA TYR A 39 27.27 11.77 -11.39
C TYR A 39 26.93 10.83 -12.54
N GLU A 40 27.84 10.75 -13.50
CA GLU A 40 27.67 9.93 -14.71
C GLU A 40 27.90 8.45 -14.39
N ALA A 41 27.00 7.57 -14.85
CA ALA A 41 27.03 6.15 -14.52
C ALA A 41 28.29 5.44 -15.08
N GLU A 42 28.83 5.90 -16.21
CA GLU A 42 30.04 5.35 -16.80
C GLU A 42 31.30 5.55 -15.95
N ASN A 43 31.28 6.43 -14.97
CA ASN A 43 32.38 6.63 -14.02
C ASN A 43 32.31 5.69 -12.83
N GLY A 44 31.26 4.84 -12.75
CA GLY A 44 31.04 3.91 -11.64
C GLY A 44 31.89 2.65 -11.70
N VAL A 45 31.74 1.83 -10.67
CA VAL A 45 32.32 0.47 -10.60
C VAL A 45 31.29 -0.53 -11.10
N PHE A 46 31.68 -1.37 -12.05
CA PHE A 46 30.79 -2.33 -12.70
C PHE A 46 30.98 -3.74 -12.17
N HIS A 47 29.87 -4.43 -11.95
CA HIS A 47 29.84 -5.82 -11.52
C HIS A 47 29.08 -6.67 -12.55
N GLY A 48 29.52 -7.93 -12.72
CA GLY A 48 28.89 -8.87 -13.63
C GLY A 48 29.06 -8.48 -15.11
N ASN A 49 27.95 -8.40 -15.83
CA ASN A 49 27.92 -8.11 -17.27
C ASN A 49 27.75 -6.63 -17.62
N VAL A 50 27.75 -5.77 -16.60
CA VAL A 50 27.55 -4.33 -16.77
C VAL A 50 28.75 -3.70 -17.51
N ARG A 51 28.48 -2.79 -18.44
CA ARG A 51 29.49 -2.15 -19.27
C ARG A 51 29.03 -0.78 -19.80
N VAL A 52 30.01 0.04 -20.18
CA VAL A 52 29.75 1.31 -20.83
C VAL A 52 29.34 1.10 -22.29
N GLU A 53 28.31 1.79 -22.75
CA GLU A 53 27.87 1.85 -24.13
C GLU A 53 28.57 2.99 -24.86
N LYS A 54 28.59 2.93 -26.21
CA LYS A 54 29.33 3.91 -27.08
C LYS A 54 28.96 5.38 -26.84
N LYS A 55 27.83 5.66 -26.19
CA LYS A 55 27.31 7.02 -25.92
C LYS A 55 27.42 7.46 -24.47
N GLY A 56 28.17 6.73 -23.65
CA GLY A 56 28.43 7.11 -22.28
C GLY A 56 27.55 6.43 -21.26
N SER A 57 26.34 5.97 -21.59
CA SER A 57 25.46 5.28 -20.61
C SER A 57 25.92 3.86 -20.31
N VAL A 58 25.46 3.31 -19.20
CA VAL A 58 25.77 1.97 -18.72
C VAL A 58 24.61 1.02 -19.04
N SER A 59 24.92 -0.20 -19.45
CA SER A 59 23.96 -1.28 -19.70
C SER A 59 24.51 -2.62 -19.24
N GLY A 60 23.73 -3.70 -19.44
CA GLY A 60 24.21 -5.04 -19.14
C GLY A 60 23.58 -5.66 -17.90
N PHE A 61 22.60 -5.03 -17.30
CA PHE A 61 21.80 -5.55 -16.18
C PHE A 61 20.95 -6.73 -16.66
N ARG A 62 21.46 -7.96 -16.66
CA ARG A 62 20.82 -9.15 -17.27
C ARG A 62 20.66 -10.33 -16.33
N GLN A 63 21.58 -10.49 -15.37
CA GLN A 63 21.65 -11.60 -14.45
C GLN A 63 21.74 -11.08 -13.00
N ASP A 64 21.37 -11.90 -12.06
CA ASP A 64 21.53 -11.57 -10.64
C ASP A 64 23.01 -11.33 -10.35
N GLY A 65 23.29 -10.26 -9.61
CA GLY A 65 24.65 -9.77 -9.34
C GLY A 65 25.16 -8.74 -10.35
N ASP A 66 24.46 -8.49 -11.47
CA ASP A 66 24.79 -7.36 -12.35
C ASP A 66 24.43 -6.05 -11.66
N SER A 67 25.41 -5.18 -11.42
CA SER A 67 25.21 -3.86 -10.79
C SER A 67 26.24 -2.83 -11.25
N CYS A 68 25.93 -1.57 -11.02
CA CYS A 68 26.84 -0.44 -11.18
C CYS A 68 26.75 0.45 -9.95
N ASP A 69 27.91 0.76 -9.37
CA ASP A 69 28.07 1.54 -8.15
C ASP A 69 28.69 2.90 -8.49
N VAL A 70 27.99 3.98 -8.16
CA VAL A 70 28.44 5.35 -8.38
C VAL A 70 28.69 6.02 -7.03
N THR A 71 29.89 6.57 -6.82
CA THR A 71 30.19 7.35 -5.61
C THR A 71 29.64 8.77 -5.76
N VAL A 72 28.83 9.18 -4.80
CA VAL A 72 28.30 10.55 -4.68
C VAL A 72 28.86 11.21 -3.43
N THR A 73 29.09 12.53 -3.46
CA THR A 73 29.63 13.28 -2.33
C THR A 73 28.59 14.26 -1.81
N ILE A 74 28.31 14.20 -0.53
CA ILE A 74 27.33 15.03 0.18
C ILE A 74 28.07 15.98 1.11
N ALA A 75 27.82 17.28 0.93
CA ALA A 75 28.48 18.32 1.73
C ALA A 75 27.85 18.51 3.11
N GLU A 76 26.53 18.34 3.23
CA GLU A 76 25.76 18.56 4.45
C GLU A 76 24.80 17.38 4.70
N THR A 77 24.72 16.93 5.95
CA THR A 77 23.75 15.88 6.34
C THR A 77 22.32 16.36 6.13
N GLY A 78 21.49 15.55 5.47
CA GLY A 78 20.11 15.91 5.18
C GLY A 78 19.35 14.88 4.34
N PHE A 79 18.19 15.30 3.83
CA PHE A 79 17.39 14.49 2.92
C PHE A 79 17.61 14.92 1.47
N TYR A 80 17.77 13.93 0.61
CA TYR A 80 18.06 14.13 -0.81
C TYR A 80 17.16 13.28 -1.68
N ASP A 81 16.82 13.81 -2.86
CA ASP A 81 16.15 13.07 -3.91
C ASP A 81 17.20 12.62 -4.93
N LEU A 82 17.19 11.34 -5.27
CA LEU A 82 18.09 10.76 -6.27
C LEU A 82 17.33 10.61 -7.60
N GLU A 83 17.57 11.52 -8.56
CA GLU A 83 16.94 11.48 -9.88
C GLU A 83 17.83 10.70 -10.85
N PHE A 84 17.31 9.62 -11.42
CA PHE A 84 17.99 8.75 -12.38
C PHE A 84 17.55 9.04 -13.80
N MET A 85 18.50 9.18 -14.71
CA MET A 85 18.23 9.26 -16.15
C MET A 85 18.40 7.88 -16.77
N ILE A 86 17.29 7.24 -17.08
CA ILE A 86 17.25 5.83 -17.53
C ILE A 86 16.37 5.65 -18.76
N LYS A 87 16.53 4.53 -19.44
CA LYS A 87 15.59 4.04 -20.46
C LYS A 87 15.57 2.52 -20.45
N SER A 88 14.46 1.91 -20.87
CA SER A 88 14.43 0.48 -21.10
C SER A 88 14.97 0.11 -22.49
N GLN A 89 15.34 -1.15 -22.67
CA GLN A 89 15.71 -1.70 -23.98
C GLN A 89 14.50 -2.24 -24.75
N GLY A 90 13.28 -2.04 -24.21
CA GLY A 90 11.99 -2.40 -24.79
C GLY A 90 10.98 -2.83 -23.73
N GLY A 91 9.77 -2.24 -23.76
CA GLY A 91 8.72 -2.44 -22.77
C GLY A 91 9.11 -1.97 -21.38
N TYR A 92 8.23 -2.15 -20.42
CA TYR A 92 8.46 -1.79 -19.01
C TYR A 92 9.59 -2.63 -18.40
N LYS A 93 10.52 -1.98 -17.72
CA LYS A 93 11.63 -2.58 -16.95
C LYS A 93 11.84 -1.83 -15.66
N GLU A 94 12.20 -2.58 -14.62
CA GLU A 94 12.41 -2.11 -13.27
C GLU A 94 13.72 -2.66 -12.71
N ASN A 95 14.44 -1.86 -11.92
CA ASN A 95 15.72 -2.25 -11.32
C ASN A 95 15.85 -1.66 -9.91
N TYR A 96 16.55 -2.38 -9.04
CA TYR A 96 16.77 -1.96 -7.67
C TYR A 96 17.74 -0.80 -7.57
N VAL A 97 17.45 0.10 -6.62
CA VAL A 97 18.37 1.14 -6.15
C VAL A 97 18.75 0.87 -4.71
N SER A 98 20.06 0.92 -4.42
CA SER A 98 20.59 0.85 -3.07
C SER A 98 21.50 2.03 -2.78
N VAL A 99 21.57 2.43 -1.54
CA VAL A 99 22.54 3.41 -1.03
C VAL A 99 23.28 2.77 0.12
N ASP A 100 24.61 2.76 0.04
CA ASP A 100 25.50 2.11 1.03
C ASP A 100 25.11 0.66 1.34
N GLY A 101 24.67 -0.06 0.32
CA GLY A 101 24.21 -1.45 0.41
C GLY A 101 22.78 -1.63 0.90
N GLN A 102 22.11 -0.58 1.39
CA GLN A 102 20.70 -0.66 1.80
C GLN A 102 19.78 -0.38 0.62
N ARG A 103 18.83 -1.28 0.36
CA ARG A 103 17.83 -1.11 -0.72
C ARG A 103 16.85 0.00 -0.37
N MET A 104 16.78 1.03 -1.22
CA MET A 104 15.90 2.19 -1.04
C MET A 104 14.59 2.07 -1.81
N GLY A 105 14.58 1.33 -2.92
CA GLY A 105 13.43 1.18 -3.79
C GLY A 105 13.84 0.67 -5.17
N THR A 106 13.02 1.01 -6.16
CA THR A 106 13.23 0.65 -7.56
C THR A 106 13.09 1.86 -8.47
N ILE A 107 13.74 1.81 -9.63
CA ILE A 107 13.57 2.74 -10.73
C ILE A 107 13.09 2.00 -11.96
N SER A 108 12.22 2.65 -12.73
CA SER A 108 11.55 2.04 -13.87
C SER A 108 11.56 2.89 -15.11
N ALA A 109 11.51 2.25 -16.27
CA ALA A 109 11.32 2.91 -17.55
C ALA A 109 10.49 2.04 -18.49
N ASP A 110 9.63 2.68 -19.28
CA ASP A 110 8.92 2.04 -20.38
C ASP A 110 9.34 2.67 -21.71
N GLY A 111 9.86 1.83 -22.61
CA GLY A 111 10.32 2.25 -23.93
C GLY A 111 11.76 2.75 -24.00
N THR A 112 12.19 3.05 -25.24
CA THR A 112 13.61 3.28 -25.60
C THR A 112 14.07 4.73 -25.50
N LYS A 113 13.21 5.64 -25.04
CA LYS A 113 13.58 7.03 -24.76
C LYS A 113 14.04 7.15 -23.32
N TYR A 114 15.01 8.05 -23.09
CA TYR A 114 15.39 8.40 -21.73
C TYR A 114 14.25 9.11 -21.01
N VAL A 115 13.98 8.66 -19.79
CA VAL A 115 13.05 9.23 -18.84
C VAL A 115 13.76 9.49 -17.52
N ARG A 116 13.17 10.32 -16.70
CA ARG A 116 13.59 10.52 -15.31
C ARG A 116 12.71 9.69 -14.41
N ASP A 117 13.35 9.02 -13.48
CA ASP A 117 12.70 8.36 -12.35
C ASP A 117 13.49 8.67 -11.09
N GLU A 118 12.88 8.64 -9.91
CA GLU A 118 13.54 9.12 -8.71
C GLU A 118 13.24 8.27 -7.48
N ILE A 119 14.21 8.25 -6.56
CA ILE A 119 14.02 7.80 -5.16
C ILE A 119 14.04 9.04 -4.28
N ARG A 120 12.93 9.31 -3.60
CA ARG A 120 12.73 10.53 -2.81
C ARG A 120 13.15 10.37 -1.36
N ARG A 121 13.58 11.47 -0.75
CA ARG A 121 13.85 11.62 0.69
C ARG A 121 14.82 10.59 1.27
N VAL A 122 15.88 10.28 0.54
CA VAL A 122 16.98 9.46 1.05
C VAL A 122 17.78 10.29 2.08
N TYR A 123 17.89 9.80 3.31
CA TYR A 123 18.73 10.44 4.32
C TYR A 123 20.21 10.10 4.06
N LEU A 124 21.03 11.12 3.87
CA LEU A 124 22.47 11.01 3.65
C LEU A 124 23.22 11.88 4.64
N GLU A 125 24.23 11.32 5.26
CA GLU A 125 25.17 12.08 6.09
C GLU A 125 26.17 12.85 5.23
N ALA A 126 26.85 13.84 5.77
CA ALA A 126 27.96 14.48 5.04
C ALA A 126 29.10 13.49 4.83
N GLY A 127 29.53 13.33 3.58
CA GLY A 127 30.56 12.36 3.21
C GLY A 127 30.36 11.77 1.82
N GLU A 128 31.05 10.66 1.56
CA GLU A 128 30.89 9.86 0.36
C GLU A 128 29.90 8.73 0.59
N HIS A 129 29.00 8.53 -0.37
CA HIS A 129 28.01 7.47 -0.38
C HIS A 129 28.07 6.69 -1.69
N THR A 130 27.73 5.43 -1.65
CA THR A 130 27.62 4.57 -2.84
C THR A 130 26.17 4.42 -3.25
N VAL A 131 25.84 4.96 -4.43
CA VAL A 131 24.53 4.76 -5.07
C VAL A 131 24.67 3.64 -6.08
N SER A 132 23.95 2.55 -5.87
CA SER A 132 24.00 1.35 -6.71
C SER A 132 22.69 1.14 -7.46
N VAL A 133 22.80 0.85 -8.77
CA VAL A 133 21.69 0.27 -9.54
C VAL A 133 22.01 -1.20 -9.81
N SER A 134 21.11 -2.10 -9.44
CA SER A 134 21.28 -3.54 -9.63
C SER A 134 20.09 -4.17 -10.34
N LYS A 135 20.35 -5.31 -11.00
CA LYS A 135 19.35 -6.03 -11.80
C LYS A 135 18.19 -6.52 -10.93
N TYR A 136 16.97 -6.16 -11.35
CA TYR A 136 15.71 -6.79 -10.95
C TYR A 136 15.05 -7.40 -12.20
N TRP A 137 14.29 -6.65 -13.01
CA TRP A 137 13.90 -7.13 -14.34
C TRP A 137 14.99 -6.92 -15.38
N GLY A 138 15.95 -6.04 -15.11
CA GLY A 138 17.11 -5.78 -15.97
C GLY A 138 16.77 -4.99 -17.22
N TYR A 139 17.64 -5.10 -18.23
CA TYR A 139 17.46 -4.56 -19.58
C TYR A 139 17.19 -3.05 -19.65
N ILE A 140 17.89 -2.28 -18.81
CA ILE A 140 17.91 -0.83 -18.86
C ILE A 140 19.26 -0.29 -19.37
N ASN A 141 19.26 0.98 -19.78
CA ASN A 141 20.43 1.83 -19.86
C ASN A 141 20.31 2.92 -18.80
N TRP A 142 21.35 3.10 -18.01
CA TRP A 142 21.46 4.14 -17.00
C TRP A 142 22.52 5.15 -17.44
N ASP A 143 22.15 6.44 -17.52
CA ASP A 143 23.03 7.54 -17.96
C ASP A 143 23.72 8.18 -16.74
N LYS A 144 22.92 8.66 -15.79
CA LYS A 144 23.42 9.36 -14.61
C LYS A 144 22.44 9.36 -13.46
N VAL A 145 22.94 9.72 -12.28
CA VAL A 145 22.14 10.14 -11.13
C VAL A 145 22.41 11.61 -10.81
N THR A 146 21.35 12.37 -10.57
CA THR A 146 21.41 13.74 -10.08
C THR A 146 20.95 13.74 -8.63
N VAL A 147 21.75 14.29 -7.74
CA VAL A 147 21.40 14.45 -6.33
C VAL A 147 20.79 15.84 -6.14
N LEU A 148 19.57 15.89 -5.64
CA LEU A 148 18.82 17.12 -5.37
C LEU A 148 18.51 17.20 -3.87
N THR A 149 18.48 18.40 -3.29
CA THR A 149 17.91 18.54 -1.93
C THR A 149 16.44 18.18 -1.93
N SER A 150 15.98 17.38 -0.97
CA SER A 150 14.54 17.11 -0.84
C SER A 150 13.78 18.33 -0.38
N GLN A 151 12.51 18.40 -0.79
CA GLN A 151 11.57 19.34 -0.19
C GLN A 151 11.36 19.02 1.30
N PRO A 152 11.06 20.03 2.15
CA PRO A 152 10.56 19.76 3.48
C PRO A 152 9.39 18.77 3.43
N PHE A 153 9.31 17.89 4.42
CA PHE A 153 8.19 16.94 4.48
C PHE A 153 6.88 17.70 4.75
N ASP A 154 5.86 17.36 4.01
CA ASP A 154 4.53 17.93 4.20
C ASP A 154 3.78 17.18 5.31
N GLU A 155 3.79 17.72 6.53
CA GLU A 155 3.10 17.15 7.68
C GLU A 155 1.58 17.12 7.52
N SER A 156 1.02 17.84 6.53
CA SER A 156 -0.43 17.82 6.26
C SER A 156 -0.92 16.47 5.75
N ILE A 157 -0.03 15.61 5.24
CA ILE A 157 -0.31 14.22 4.85
C ILE A 157 -1.01 13.44 5.99
N PHE A 158 -0.66 13.75 7.24
CA PHE A 158 -1.25 13.10 8.41
C PHE A 158 -2.58 13.72 8.87
N GLN A 159 -3.02 14.80 8.24
CA GLN A 159 -4.32 15.40 8.50
C GLN A 159 -5.40 14.75 7.65
N VAL A 160 -5.92 13.64 8.15
CA VAL A 160 -6.94 12.83 7.49
C VAL A 160 -8.30 13.02 8.15
N SER A 161 -9.38 12.96 7.35
CA SER A 161 -10.74 12.93 7.87
C SER A 161 -11.06 11.53 8.42
N ALA A 162 -11.76 11.46 9.54
CA ALA A 162 -12.27 10.21 10.10
C ALA A 162 -13.65 9.80 9.52
N ARG A 163 -14.15 10.50 8.51
CA ARG A 163 -15.38 10.14 7.83
C ARG A 163 -15.17 8.95 6.91
N LEU A 164 -15.92 7.87 7.16
CA LEU A 164 -15.93 6.70 6.29
C LEU A 164 -16.78 6.94 5.04
N VAL A 165 -16.40 6.29 3.93
CA VAL A 165 -17.14 6.37 2.66
C VAL A 165 -18.53 5.77 2.76
N ASN A 166 -18.74 4.77 3.62
CA ASN A 166 -20.07 4.29 3.96
C ASN A 166 -20.69 5.20 5.03
N GLU A 167 -21.64 6.03 4.64
CA GLU A 167 -22.35 6.93 5.56
C GLU A 167 -23.16 6.21 6.64
N ASN A 168 -23.48 4.93 6.43
CA ASN A 168 -24.18 4.07 7.40
C ASN A 168 -23.22 3.21 8.25
N ALA A 169 -21.91 3.51 8.22
CA ALA A 169 -20.92 2.73 8.95
C ALA A 169 -21.30 2.55 10.43
N SER A 170 -21.06 1.35 10.97
CA SER A 170 -21.36 1.03 12.36
C SER A 170 -20.51 1.86 13.33
N ASP A 171 -21.00 2.05 14.54
CA ASP A 171 -20.24 2.77 15.58
C ASP A 171 -18.85 2.16 15.81
N ASN A 172 -18.74 0.83 15.81
CA ASN A 172 -17.45 0.16 16.00
C ASN A 172 -16.49 0.45 14.82
N ALA A 173 -16.96 0.50 13.57
CA ALA A 173 -16.15 0.90 12.43
C ALA A 173 -15.70 2.36 12.55
N ARG A 174 -16.60 3.28 12.94
CA ARG A 174 -16.27 4.69 13.17
C ARG A 174 -15.27 4.86 14.32
N ARG A 175 -15.41 4.09 15.43
CA ARG A 175 -14.49 4.12 16.57
C ARG A 175 -13.09 3.64 16.16
N LEU A 176 -13.00 2.50 15.47
CA LEU A 176 -11.74 1.98 14.99
C LEU A 176 -11.07 2.97 14.04
N PHE A 177 -11.81 3.52 13.08
CA PHE A 177 -11.25 4.45 12.11
C PHE A 177 -10.84 5.79 12.75
N SER A 178 -11.61 6.28 13.73
CA SER A 178 -11.22 7.45 14.54
C SER A 178 -9.90 7.21 15.28
N TYR A 179 -9.73 6.04 15.89
CA TYR A 179 -8.49 5.65 16.55
C TYR A 179 -7.30 5.63 15.57
N LEU A 180 -7.48 4.99 14.40
CA LEU A 180 -6.43 4.95 13.38
C LEU A 180 -6.03 6.36 12.90
N CYS A 181 -7.00 7.25 12.70
CA CYS A 181 -6.75 8.64 12.33
C CYS A 181 -6.04 9.43 13.43
N ASP A 182 -6.36 9.17 14.71
CA ASP A 182 -5.73 9.84 15.85
C ASP A 182 -4.27 9.42 16.05
N GLU A 183 -3.93 8.18 15.72
CA GLU A 183 -2.56 7.65 15.81
C GLU A 183 -1.72 7.90 14.55
N TYR A 184 -2.34 8.21 13.42
CA TYR A 184 -1.64 8.40 12.15
C TYR A 184 -0.60 9.52 12.21
N GLY A 185 0.63 9.20 11.80
CA GLY A 185 1.77 10.10 11.88
C GLY A 185 2.47 10.13 13.25
N LYS A 186 1.97 9.37 14.26
CA LYS A 186 2.53 9.28 15.61
C LYS A 186 3.04 7.89 15.90
N THR A 187 2.24 6.87 15.64
CA THR A 187 2.55 5.47 15.90
C THR A 187 2.16 4.60 14.70
N ILE A 188 2.62 3.36 14.70
CA ILE A 188 2.36 2.36 13.65
C ILE A 188 1.76 1.13 14.32
N LEU A 189 0.57 0.68 13.93
CA LEU A 189 0.00 -0.55 14.47
C LEU A 189 0.73 -1.77 13.91
N SER A 190 1.12 -2.69 14.76
CA SER A 190 1.70 -3.97 14.34
C SER A 190 0.63 -4.95 13.89
N GLY A 191 0.86 -5.66 12.80
CA GLY A 191 -0.03 -6.68 12.26
C GLY A 191 0.71 -7.92 11.80
N GLN A 192 -0.01 -9.05 11.80
CA GLN A 192 0.48 -10.34 11.33
C GLN A 192 -0.63 -11.12 10.63
N TYR A 193 -0.40 -11.55 9.41
CA TYR A 193 -1.23 -12.57 8.76
C TYR A 193 -1.00 -13.93 9.39
N CYS A 194 -2.08 -14.59 9.80
CA CYS A 194 -2.01 -15.88 10.46
C CYS A 194 -3.29 -16.69 10.21
N ASP A 195 -3.27 -17.56 9.21
CA ASP A 195 -4.42 -18.37 8.77
C ASP A 195 -5.02 -19.26 9.86
N THR A 196 -4.23 -19.59 10.88
CA THR A 196 -4.69 -20.35 12.03
C THR A 196 -5.18 -19.47 13.19
N GLY A 197 -5.31 -18.16 12.95
CA GLY A 197 -5.92 -17.19 13.83
C GLY A 197 -5.03 -16.67 14.95
N LEU A 198 -5.63 -16.03 15.92
CA LEU A 198 -4.94 -15.28 16.97
C LEU A 198 -3.91 -16.10 17.77
N ASN A 199 -4.15 -17.41 17.94
CA ASN A 199 -3.26 -18.34 18.63
C ASN A 199 -2.47 -19.22 17.61
N GLY A 200 -2.38 -18.78 16.35
CA GLY A 200 -1.65 -19.50 15.32
C GLY A 200 -0.15 -19.48 15.52
N TRP A 201 0.53 -20.29 14.74
CA TRP A 201 1.97 -20.50 14.90
C TRP A 201 2.78 -19.22 14.67
N GLU A 202 2.41 -18.39 13.69
CA GLU A 202 3.07 -17.12 13.40
C GLU A 202 3.06 -16.22 14.64
N ASN A 203 1.89 -15.96 15.21
CA ASN A 203 1.73 -15.12 16.40
C ASN A 203 2.46 -15.69 17.62
N LEU A 204 2.41 -17.03 17.81
CA LEU A 204 3.14 -17.67 18.91
C LEU A 204 4.65 -17.51 18.75
N LYS A 205 5.18 -17.69 17.52
CA LYS A 205 6.62 -17.55 17.28
C LYS A 205 7.09 -16.09 17.40
N LEU A 206 6.31 -15.14 16.97
CA LEU A 206 6.57 -13.73 17.24
C LEU A 206 6.66 -13.47 18.75
N ALA A 207 5.64 -13.87 19.52
CA ALA A 207 5.61 -13.63 20.97
C ALA A 207 6.73 -14.36 21.73
N GLU A 208 7.09 -15.58 21.33
CA GLU A 208 8.21 -16.32 21.91
C GLU A 208 9.56 -15.60 21.76
N ASN A 209 9.75 -14.76 20.73
CA ASN A 209 11.03 -14.15 20.39
C ASN A 209 11.09 -12.63 20.62
N ASN A 210 9.97 -11.98 21.00
CA ASN A 210 9.88 -10.53 21.20
C ASN A 210 9.50 -10.09 22.62
N GLY A 211 9.67 -10.98 23.61
CA GLY A 211 9.32 -10.66 25.01
C GLY A 211 7.84 -10.90 25.36
N GLY A 212 7.10 -11.65 24.57
CA GLY A 212 5.71 -12.05 24.84
C GLY A 212 4.65 -11.10 24.27
N LYS A 213 5.03 -10.11 23.49
CA LYS A 213 4.10 -9.16 22.85
C LYS A 213 3.43 -9.78 21.61
N TYR A 214 2.15 -9.50 21.45
CA TYR A 214 1.36 -9.94 20.29
C TYR A 214 1.05 -8.76 19.37
N PRO A 215 0.94 -9.00 18.04
CA PRO A 215 0.52 -7.95 17.10
C PRO A 215 -0.83 -7.36 17.51
N ALA A 216 -1.01 -6.05 17.29
CA ALA A 216 -2.27 -5.34 17.50
C ALA A 216 -3.37 -5.83 16.54
N MET A 217 -2.97 -6.26 15.34
CA MET A 217 -3.87 -6.63 14.25
C MET A 217 -3.62 -8.06 13.77
N LEU A 218 -4.72 -8.77 13.51
CA LEU A 218 -4.73 -10.09 12.88
C LEU A 218 -5.16 -9.95 11.42
N GLY A 219 -4.28 -10.35 10.49
CA GLY A 219 -4.59 -10.51 9.08
C GLY A 219 -5.09 -11.92 8.79
N LEU A 220 -6.18 -12.02 8.02
CA LEU A 220 -6.80 -13.28 7.62
C LEU A 220 -7.24 -13.21 6.15
N ASP A 221 -7.45 -14.39 5.54
CA ASP A 221 -7.88 -14.54 4.16
C ASP A 221 -9.26 -15.21 4.07
N MET A 222 -10.08 -14.72 3.15
CA MET A 222 -11.42 -15.26 2.87
C MET A 222 -11.46 -16.18 1.64
N GLY A 223 -10.32 -16.53 1.03
CA GLY A 223 -10.24 -17.24 -0.24
C GLY A 223 -11.06 -18.52 -0.30
N TYR A 224 -11.04 -19.32 0.78
CA TYR A 224 -11.76 -20.59 0.82
C TYR A 224 -13.27 -20.48 1.08
N TYR A 225 -13.81 -19.29 1.31
CA TYR A 225 -15.27 -19.06 1.27
C TYR A 225 -15.80 -18.86 -0.16
N SER A 226 -14.97 -18.69 -1.17
CA SER A 226 -15.38 -18.77 -2.58
C SER A 226 -16.04 -20.14 -2.84
N GLN A 227 -17.04 -20.21 -3.73
CA GLN A 227 -17.77 -21.46 -4.00
C GLN A 227 -16.83 -22.63 -4.35
N THR A 228 -15.77 -22.35 -5.10
CA THR A 228 -14.73 -23.36 -5.45
C THR A 228 -14.11 -23.95 -4.19
N GLY A 229 -13.74 -23.17 -3.18
CA GLY A 229 -13.23 -23.66 -1.90
C GLY A 229 -14.25 -24.53 -1.15
N VAL A 230 -15.53 -24.09 -1.16
CA VAL A 230 -16.66 -24.83 -0.56
C VAL A 230 -16.87 -26.17 -1.27
N ASP A 231 -16.89 -26.19 -2.60
CA ASP A 231 -17.10 -27.40 -3.41
C ASP A 231 -15.99 -28.44 -3.21
N HIS A 232 -14.77 -27.98 -2.94
CA HIS A 232 -13.63 -28.85 -2.57
C HIS A 232 -13.58 -29.24 -1.09
N GLY A 233 -14.59 -28.85 -0.30
CA GLY A 233 -14.76 -29.30 1.10
C GLY A 233 -13.76 -28.68 2.08
N ILE A 234 -13.22 -27.51 1.78
CA ILE A 234 -12.30 -26.82 2.69
C ILE A 234 -13.10 -26.14 3.81
N ALA A 235 -12.77 -26.50 5.05
CA ALA A 235 -13.34 -25.85 6.23
C ALA A 235 -12.56 -24.55 6.51
N CYS A 236 -13.15 -23.42 6.18
CA CYS A 236 -12.62 -22.10 6.52
C CYS A 236 -13.14 -21.65 7.90
N LYS A 237 -12.30 -21.04 8.71
CA LYS A 237 -12.61 -20.54 10.06
C LYS A 237 -12.30 -19.06 10.24
N THR A 238 -12.13 -18.35 9.14
CA THR A 238 -11.77 -16.92 9.15
C THR A 238 -12.79 -16.11 9.95
N THR A 239 -14.08 -16.39 9.80
CA THR A 239 -15.16 -15.71 10.53
C THR A 239 -15.02 -15.87 12.04
N GLU A 240 -14.86 -17.10 12.54
CA GLU A 240 -14.72 -17.37 13.98
C GLU A 240 -13.43 -16.78 14.54
N GLN A 241 -12.37 -16.78 13.76
CA GLN A 241 -11.07 -16.20 14.14
C GLN A 241 -11.11 -14.68 14.20
N ALA A 242 -11.79 -14.03 13.27
CA ALA A 242 -12.01 -12.59 13.26
C ALA A 242 -12.81 -12.15 14.49
N ILE A 243 -13.91 -12.85 14.78
CA ILE A 243 -14.74 -12.60 15.98
C ILE A 243 -13.91 -12.78 17.25
N ALA A 244 -13.17 -13.87 17.36
CA ALA A 244 -12.34 -14.15 18.55
C ALA A 244 -11.21 -13.11 18.73
N CYS A 245 -10.65 -12.58 17.65
CA CYS A 245 -9.67 -11.49 17.71
C CYS A 245 -10.28 -10.21 18.27
N TRP A 246 -11.43 -9.80 17.75
CA TRP A 246 -12.14 -8.61 18.22
C TRP A 246 -12.61 -8.73 19.66
N GLU A 247 -13.08 -9.89 20.08
CA GLU A 247 -13.47 -10.16 21.48
C GLU A 247 -12.30 -9.96 22.45
N LYS A 248 -11.07 -10.25 22.00
CA LYS A 248 -9.82 -10.07 22.77
C LYS A 248 -9.18 -8.68 22.57
N GLY A 249 -9.90 -7.74 21.98
CA GLY A 249 -9.46 -6.35 21.81
C GLY A 249 -8.49 -6.13 20.64
N GLY A 250 -8.29 -7.10 19.74
CA GLY A 250 -7.45 -6.93 18.56
C GLY A 250 -8.20 -6.34 17.37
N VAL A 251 -7.48 -5.80 16.42
CA VAL A 251 -7.99 -5.30 15.12
C VAL A 251 -7.97 -6.43 14.09
N VAL A 252 -8.89 -6.40 13.13
CA VAL A 252 -8.98 -7.42 12.07
C VAL A 252 -8.84 -6.78 10.70
N THR A 253 -7.92 -7.32 9.87
CA THR A 253 -7.86 -7.03 8.44
C THR A 253 -8.11 -8.30 7.64
N LEU A 254 -8.90 -8.19 6.57
CA LEU A 254 -9.25 -9.31 5.70
C LEU A 254 -8.85 -9.01 4.27
N CYS A 255 -8.11 -9.92 3.64
CA CYS A 255 -7.98 -9.97 2.20
C CYS A 255 -8.82 -11.12 1.61
N TRP A 256 -8.90 -11.19 0.30
CA TRP A 256 -9.63 -12.24 -0.39
C TRP A 256 -8.86 -12.71 -1.64
N HIS A 257 -8.10 -13.80 -1.49
CA HIS A 257 -7.57 -14.53 -2.63
C HIS A 257 -8.72 -15.27 -3.32
N TRP A 258 -9.47 -14.54 -4.12
CA TRP A 258 -10.71 -14.99 -4.73
C TRP A 258 -10.44 -16.13 -5.71
N LEU A 259 -10.73 -17.38 -5.29
CA LEU A 259 -10.69 -18.54 -6.17
C LEU A 259 -11.75 -18.39 -7.25
N ALA A 260 -11.36 -18.42 -8.51
CA ALA A 260 -12.26 -18.29 -9.64
C ALA A 260 -13.34 -19.38 -9.62
N PRO A 261 -14.54 -19.13 -10.20
CA PRO A 261 -15.55 -20.15 -10.34
C PRO A 261 -15.03 -21.36 -11.14
N GLU A 262 -15.38 -22.57 -10.69
CA GLU A 262 -14.90 -23.87 -11.22
C GLU A 262 -14.96 -23.99 -12.75
N LYS A 263 -16.01 -23.42 -13.36
CA LYS A 263 -16.20 -23.37 -14.81
C LYS A 263 -14.99 -22.81 -15.58
N TYR A 264 -14.28 -21.86 -14.99
CA TYR A 264 -13.17 -21.15 -15.64
C TYR A 264 -11.79 -21.69 -15.26
N ILE A 265 -11.72 -22.65 -14.34
CA ILE A 265 -10.45 -23.25 -13.89
C ILE A 265 -9.91 -24.18 -14.98
N THR A 266 -8.67 -23.98 -15.36
CA THR A 266 -7.98 -24.84 -16.36
C THR A 266 -6.77 -25.52 -15.80
N GLY A 267 -6.34 -25.12 -14.61
CA GLY A 267 -5.18 -25.65 -13.89
C GLY A 267 -5.53 -26.09 -12.48
N THR A 268 -4.83 -25.58 -11.50
CA THR A 268 -4.91 -25.99 -10.11
C THR A 268 -5.95 -25.18 -9.34
N TRP A 269 -6.99 -25.79 -8.81
CA TRP A 269 -8.12 -25.11 -8.17
C TRP A 269 -7.71 -24.28 -6.93
N TYR A 270 -6.77 -24.74 -6.09
CA TYR A 270 -6.37 -24.02 -4.88
C TYR A 270 -5.47 -22.80 -5.16
N SER A 271 -5.01 -22.63 -6.39
CA SER A 271 -4.32 -21.45 -6.89
C SER A 271 -5.11 -20.70 -7.98
N ALA A 272 -6.42 -20.98 -8.11
CA ALA A 272 -7.29 -20.38 -9.12
C ALA A 272 -7.58 -18.87 -8.91
N PHE A 273 -6.88 -18.20 -8.03
CA PHE A 273 -6.75 -16.74 -7.99
C PHE A 273 -5.69 -16.22 -8.98
N ARG A 274 -4.86 -17.10 -9.56
CA ARG A 274 -3.81 -16.76 -10.53
C ARG A 274 -4.33 -16.83 -11.97
N PRO A 275 -3.94 -15.90 -12.86
CA PRO A 275 -4.45 -15.86 -14.23
C PRO A 275 -4.01 -17.06 -15.07
N GLU A 276 -2.86 -17.68 -14.81
CA GLU A 276 -2.39 -18.88 -15.51
C GLU A 276 -3.25 -20.13 -15.23
N GLU A 277 -3.96 -20.13 -14.11
CA GLU A 277 -4.80 -21.24 -13.68
C GLU A 277 -6.25 -21.15 -14.21
N VAL A 278 -6.61 -20.01 -14.83
CA VAL A 278 -8.00 -19.74 -15.22
C VAL A 278 -8.12 -19.19 -16.65
N LYS A 279 -9.30 -19.37 -17.24
CA LYS A 279 -9.69 -18.73 -18.50
C LYS A 279 -10.97 -17.93 -18.28
N MET A 280 -10.81 -16.77 -17.69
CA MET A 280 -11.88 -15.79 -17.48
C MET A 280 -11.71 -14.63 -18.48
N ASN A 281 -12.83 -13.99 -18.81
CA ASN A 281 -12.85 -12.72 -19.51
C ASN A 281 -13.63 -11.73 -18.62
N LEU A 282 -12.91 -11.09 -17.70
CA LEU A 282 -13.50 -10.16 -16.76
C LEU A 282 -14.12 -8.96 -17.46
N ALA A 283 -13.52 -8.48 -18.55
CA ALA A 283 -14.06 -7.37 -19.32
C ALA A 283 -15.43 -7.72 -19.90
N ALA A 284 -15.59 -8.91 -20.48
CA ALA A 284 -16.89 -9.37 -21.01
C ALA A 284 -17.96 -9.48 -19.91
N MET A 285 -17.60 -10.00 -18.73
CA MET A 285 -18.51 -10.08 -17.58
C MET A 285 -18.95 -8.68 -17.12
N MET A 286 -17.99 -7.75 -16.95
CA MET A 286 -18.30 -6.40 -16.50
C MET A 286 -19.00 -5.52 -17.54
N ASN A 287 -18.95 -5.89 -18.80
CA ASN A 287 -19.69 -5.23 -19.89
C ASN A 287 -21.08 -5.86 -20.16
N GLY A 288 -21.45 -6.93 -19.46
CA GLY A 288 -22.72 -7.65 -19.65
C GLY A 288 -22.74 -8.56 -20.87
N GLU A 289 -21.58 -8.91 -21.43
CA GLU A 289 -21.45 -9.83 -22.57
C GLU A 289 -21.36 -11.30 -22.12
N ASP A 290 -20.97 -11.55 -20.86
CA ASP A 290 -20.97 -12.86 -20.19
C ASP A 290 -21.82 -12.78 -18.91
N GLU A 291 -23.14 -12.85 -19.06
CA GLU A 291 -24.11 -12.80 -17.93
C GLU A 291 -23.96 -14.01 -16.99
N GLU A 292 -23.62 -15.20 -17.54
CA GLU A 292 -23.40 -16.40 -16.71
C GLU A 292 -22.16 -16.22 -15.84
N GLY A 293 -21.07 -15.70 -16.41
CA GLY A 293 -19.85 -15.40 -15.67
C GLY A 293 -20.09 -14.40 -14.55
N LEU A 294 -20.78 -13.30 -14.84
CA LEU A 294 -21.16 -12.31 -13.83
C LEU A 294 -22.03 -12.92 -12.73
N SER A 295 -22.97 -13.81 -13.07
CA SER A 295 -23.79 -14.52 -12.08
C SER A 295 -22.97 -15.43 -11.18
N LEU A 296 -21.91 -16.07 -11.69
CA LEU A 296 -21.01 -16.89 -10.88
C LEU A 296 -20.15 -16.03 -9.94
N LEU A 297 -19.66 -14.88 -10.40
CA LEU A 297 -18.98 -13.92 -9.52
C LEU A 297 -19.93 -13.41 -8.44
N ARG A 298 -21.16 -13.08 -8.78
CA ARG A 298 -22.16 -12.63 -7.82
C ARG A 298 -22.44 -13.69 -6.76
N ARG A 299 -22.55 -14.95 -7.12
CA ARG A 299 -22.72 -16.06 -6.16
C ARG A 299 -21.59 -16.11 -5.14
N ASP A 300 -20.35 -15.93 -5.58
CA ASP A 300 -19.20 -15.91 -4.66
C ASP A 300 -19.25 -14.69 -3.74
N ILE A 301 -19.64 -13.52 -4.27
CA ILE A 301 -19.85 -12.31 -3.44
C ILE A 301 -20.96 -12.56 -2.39
N ASP A 302 -22.05 -13.25 -2.75
CA ASP A 302 -23.14 -13.58 -1.83
C ASP A 302 -22.66 -14.48 -0.68
N LEU A 303 -21.75 -15.43 -0.95
CA LEU A 303 -21.15 -16.28 0.08
C LEU A 303 -20.25 -15.47 1.02
N ILE A 304 -19.41 -14.60 0.48
CA ILE A 304 -18.56 -13.71 1.28
C ILE A 304 -19.42 -12.76 2.12
N ALA A 305 -20.47 -12.19 1.54
CA ALA A 305 -21.40 -11.31 2.25
C ALA A 305 -22.05 -12.02 3.44
N ALA A 306 -22.43 -13.29 3.28
CA ALA A 306 -23.01 -14.08 4.39
C ALA A 306 -22.03 -14.25 5.56
N GLU A 307 -20.74 -14.43 5.30
CA GLU A 307 -19.72 -14.51 6.34
C GLU A 307 -19.43 -13.14 6.98
N LEU A 308 -19.35 -12.08 6.18
CA LEU A 308 -19.18 -10.71 6.68
C LEU A 308 -20.36 -10.25 7.53
N LEU A 309 -21.60 -10.67 7.21
CA LEU A 309 -22.79 -10.40 8.04
C LEU A 309 -22.69 -11.02 9.43
N LYS A 310 -22.15 -12.24 9.56
CA LYS A 310 -21.91 -12.85 10.87
C LYS A 310 -20.93 -12.04 11.72
N MET A 311 -19.88 -11.51 11.09
CA MET A 311 -18.92 -10.63 11.76
C MET A 311 -19.57 -9.29 12.13
N GLN A 312 -20.44 -8.75 11.28
CA GLN A 312 -21.22 -7.53 11.58
C GLN A 312 -22.17 -7.75 12.77
N GLU A 313 -22.88 -8.87 12.82
CA GLU A 313 -23.74 -9.24 13.93
C GLU A 313 -22.97 -9.37 15.26
N ALA A 314 -21.71 -9.85 15.17
CA ALA A 314 -20.79 -9.89 16.32
C ALA A 314 -20.14 -8.52 16.63
N GLY A 315 -20.46 -7.48 15.87
CA GLY A 315 -19.95 -6.12 16.07
C GLY A 315 -18.47 -5.93 15.70
N VAL A 316 -17.90 -6.78 14.84
CA VAL A 316 -16.49 -6.72 14.41
C VAL A 316 -16.33 -5.68 13.31
N PRO A 317 -15.58 -4.58 13.50
CA PRO A 317 -15.16 -3.71 12.43
C PRO A 317 -14.03 -4.39 11.65
N ILE A 318 -14.04 -4.27 10.33
CA ILE A 318 -13.11 -4.99 9.44
C ILE A 318 -12.40 -4.01 8.53
N LEU A 319 -11.07 -4.04 8.52
CA LEU A 319 -10.26 -3.44 7.48
C LEU A 319 -10.34 -4.36 6.26
N TRP A 320 -11.26 -4.04 5.33
CA TRP A 320 -11.57 -4.88 4.18
C TRP A 320 -10.72 -4.54 2.96
N ARG A 321 -9.87 -5.47 2.55
CA ARG A 321 -8.89 -5.30 1.47
C ARG A 321 -9.11 -6.32 0.34
N PRO A 322 -10.19 -6.18 -0.44
CA PRO A 322 -10.45 -7.04 -1.59
C PRO A 322 -9.63 -6.63 -2.81
N LEU A 323 -9.47 -7.55 -3.76
CA LEU A 323 -8.91 -7.28 -5.10
C LEU A 323 -7.54 -6.58 -5.05
N HIS A 324 -6.71 -6.98 -4.09
CA HIS A 324 -5.40 -6.40 -3.83
C HIS A 324 -4.41 -6.67 -4.97
N GLU A 325 -3.33 -5.89 -5.02
CA GLU A 325 -2.19 -6.03 -5.95
C GLU A 325 -2.56 -6.10 -7.45
N ALA A 326 -3.69 -5.48 -7.81
CA ALA A 326 -4.29 -5.65 -9.14
C ALA A 326 -3.36 -5.21 -10.28
N SER A 327 -2.58 -4.14 -10.10
CA SER A 327 -1.69 -3.62 -11.15
C SER A 327 -0.52 -4.57 -11.49
N GLY A 328 -0.21 -5.51 -10.61
CA GLY A 328 0.81 -6.53 -10.86
C GLY A 328 0.42 -7.57 -11.91
N GLY A 329 -0.89 -7.76 -12.14
CA GLY A 329 -1.40 -8.67 -13.16
C GLY A 329 -1.22 -10.16 -12.86
N TRP A 330 -0.73 -10.52 -11.66
CA TRP A 330 -0.57 -11.92 -11.22
C TRP A 330 -1.79 -12.51 -10.53
N PHE A 331 -2.86 -11.74 -10.43
CA PHE A 331 -4.18 -12.19 -10.03
C PHE A 331 -5.18 -11.99 -11.17
N TRP A 332 -6.18 -12.88 -11.30
CA TRP A 332 -7.11 -12.82 -12.40
C TRP A 332 -7.90 -11.50 -12.47
N TRP A 333 -8.16 -10.85 -11.35
CA TRP A 333 -8.87 -9.56 -11.31
C TRP A 333 -8.04 -8.37 -11.82
N GLY A 334 -6.72 -8.54 -11.96
CA GLY A 334 -5.81 -7.55 -12.51
C GLY A 334 -5.30 -7.88 -13.92
N ALA A 335 -5.47 -9.11 -14.39
CA ALA A 335 -4.81 -9.60 -15.60
C ALA A 335 -5.25 -8.90 -16.90
N GLU A 336 -6.47 -8.33 -16.94
CA GLU A 336 -7.02 -7.66 -18.12
C GLU A 336 -6.92 -6.13 -18.07
N GLY A 337 -6.17 -5.57 -17.10
CA GLY A 337 -5.92 -4.15 -16.97
C GLY A 337 -6.89 -3.41 -16.06
N ALA A 338 -6.70 -2.10 -15.94
CA ALA A 338 -7.37 -1.28 -14.95
C ALA A 338 -8.90 -1.13 -15.18
N GLU A 339 -9.36 -1.03 -16.42
CA GLU A 339 -10.77 -0.75 -16.70
C GLU A 339 -11.73 -1.84 -16.17
N PRO A 340 -11.57 -3.14 -16.49
CA PRO A 340 -12.43 -4.18 -15.93
C PRO A 340 -12.26 -4.31 -14.41
N TYR A 341 -11.08 -4.13 -13.86
CA TYR A 341 -10.84 -4.10 -12.43
C TYR A 341 -11.66 -3.01 -11.72
N LEU A 342 -11.62 -1.77 -12.23
CA LEU A 342 -12.35 -0.65 -11.65
C LEU A 342 -13.85 -0.90 -11.63
N LYS A 343 -14.39 -1.53 -12.69
CA LYS A 343 -15.81 -1.93 -12.74
C LYS A 343 -16.12 -2.99 -11.69
N LEU A 344 -15.25 -4.01 -11.54
CA LEU A 344 -15.42 -5.06 -10.54
C LEU A 344 -15.33 -4.50 -9.11
N TYR A 345 -14.38 -3.60 -8.84
CA TYR A 345 -14.23 -2.99 -7.52
C TYR A 345 -15.49 -2.22 -7.11
N LYS A 346 -15.99 -1.36 -8.01
CA LYS A 346 -17.22 -0.60 -7.77
C LYS A 346 -18.44 -1.50 -7.62
N TYR A 347 -18.55 -2.54 -8.45
CA TYR A 347 -19.62 -3.54 -8.36
C TYR A 347 -19.58 -4.23 -6.98
N LEU A 348 -18.41 -4.70 -6.54
CA LEU A 348 -18.22 -5.33 -5.23
C LEU A 348 -18.61 -4.38 -4.09
N TYR A 349 -18.18 -3.11 -4.17
CA TYR A 349 -18.54 -2.08 -3.19
C TYR A 349 -20.07 -1.95 -3.08
N HIS A 350 -20.77 -1.74 -4.20
CA HIS A 350 -22.21 -1.56 -4.21
C HIS A 350 -22.97 -2.80 -3.72
N VAL A 351 -22.53 -3.99 -4.10
CA VAL A 351 -23.18 -5.22 -3.62
C VAL A 351 -23.01 -5.36 -2.11
N LEU A 352 -21.80 -5.22 -1.58
CA LEU A 352 -21.55 -5.42 -0.16
C LEU A 352 -22.13 -4.29 0.69
N THR A 353 -21.96 -3.04 0.28
CA THR A 353 -22.36 -1.86 1.08
C THR A 353 -23.83 -1.54 0.92
N ASP A 354 -24.33 -1.44 -0.34
CA ASP A 354 -25.67 -0.92 -0.61
C ASP A 354 -26.73 -2.02 -0.57
N GLU A 355 -26.45 -3.20 -1.16
CA GLU A 355 -27.45 -4.27 -1.24
C GLU A 355 -27.48 -5.11 0.06
N TYR A 356 -26.29 -5.51 0.59
CA TYR A 356 -26.21 -6.30 1.83
C TYR A 356 -26.20 -5.45 3.10
N GLY A 357 -25.96 -4.14 3.01
CA GLY A 357 -25.90 -3.26 4.17
C GLY A 357 -24.77 -3.60 5.13
N LEU A 358 -23.62 -4.00 4.61
CA LEU A 358 -22.42 -4.27 5.41
C LEU A 358 -21.80 -2.96 5.89
N ASN A 359 -22.18 -2.57 7.10
CA ASN A 359 -21.81 -1.29 7.72
C ASN A 359 -20.58 -1.40 8.64
N ASN A 360 -19.98 -2.57 8.73
CA ASN A 360 -18.80 -2.84 9.54
C ASN A 360 -17.50 -2.83 8.74
N LEU A 361 -17.55 -2.56 7.42
CA LEU A 361 -16.38 -2.56 6.54
C LEU A 361 -15.75 -1.17 6.48
N ILE A 362 -14.44 -1.11 6.63
CA ILE A 362 -13.55 0.02 6.34
C ILE A 362 -12.77 -0.38 5.09
N TRP A 363 -12.98 0.32 3.98
CA TRP A 363 -12.49 -0.07 2.67
C TRP A 363 -11.02 0.29 2.46
N VAL A 364 -10.17 -0.72 2.36
CA VAL A 364 -8.74 -0.59 2.10
C VAL A 364 -8.47 -0.92 0.63
N TRP A 365 -8.17 0.11 -0.15
CA TRP A 365 -7.73 -0.10 -1.53
C TRP A 365 -6.23 -0.37 -1.59
N ASN A 366 -5.85 -1.36 -2.38
CA ASN A 366 -4.46 -1.77 -2.59
C ASN A 366 -4.24 -2.22 -4.04
N GLY A 367 -4.57 -1.36 -5.00
CA GLY A 367 -4.32 -1.62 -6.42
C GLY A 367 -2.88 -1.35 -6.84
N GLN A 368 -2.08 -0.77 -5.97
CA GLN A 368 -0.65 -0.48 -6.08
C GLN A 368 -0.23 0.49 -7.22
N SER A 369 -1.15 1.04 -7.99
CA SER A 369 -0.85 2.03 -9.03
C SER A 369 -1.99 3.04 -9.14
N PRO A 370 -1.70 4.36 -9.26
CA PRO A 370 -2.74 5.40 -9.30
C PRO A 370 -3.78 5.20 -10.40
N GLU A 371 -3.41 4.60 -11.53
CA GLU A 371 -4.32 4.32 -12.65
C GLU A 371 -5.43 3.31 -12.28
N TRP A 372 -5.24 2.56 -11.18
CA TRP A 372 -6.16 1.55 -10.67
C TRP A 372 -7.02 2.07 -9.52
N TYR A 373 -6.90 3.37 -9.17
CA TYR A 373 -7.65 3.97 -8.07
C TYR A 373 -9.13 4.16 -8.42
N PRO A 374 -10.08 3.58 -7.66
CA PRO A 374 -11.50 3.58 -8.03
C PRO A 374 -12.21 4.92 -7.77
N GLY A 375 -11.60 5.81 -7.00
CA GLY A 375 -12.14 7.10 -6.56
C GLY A 375 -12.31 7.19 -5.04
N ASP A 376 -12.26 8.42 -4.53
CA ASP A 376 -12.30 8.70 -3.09
C ASP A 376 -13.60 8.23 -2.41
N GLU A 377 -14.69 8.13 -3.18
CA GLU A 377 -16.00 7.69 -2.72
C GLU A 377 -16.09 6.18 -2.44
N TYR A 378 -15.05 5.40 -2.78
CA TYR A 378 -14.99 3.96 -2.57
C TYR A 378 -13.88 3.52 -1.62
N VAL A 379 -13.06 4.45 -1.11
CA VAL A 379 -11.82 4.14 -0.40
C VAL A 379 -11.71 4.93 0.89
N ASP A 380 -11.50 4.23 2.01
CA ASP A 380 -11.19 4.84 3.31
C ASP A 380 -9.69 4.92 3.55
N ILE A 381 -8.96 3.86 3.20
CA ILE A 381 -7.54 3.65 3.46
C ILE A 381 -6.84 3.24 2.17
N ILE A 382 -5.63 3.73 1.95
CA ILE A 382 -4.76 3.31 0.83
C ILE A 382 -3.64 2.42 1.34
N GLY A 383 -3.56 1.20 0.80
CA GLY A 383 -2.54 0.23 1.16
C GLY A 383 -1.47 0.04 0.08
N MET A 384 -0.29 -0.36 0.51
CA MET A 384 0.81 -0.82 -0.34
C MET A 384 1.35 -2.13 0.22
N ASP A 385 1.66 -3.09 -0.66
CA ASP A 385 2.31 -4.35 -0.30
C ASP A 385 3.77 -4.29 -0.74
N ILE A 386 4.70 -4.53 0.20
CA ILE A 386 6.13 -4.39 -0.03
C ILE A 386 6.89 -5.63 0.44
N TYR A 387 7.49 -6.33 -0.50
CA TYR A 387 8.38 -7.44 -0.26
C TYR A 387 9.83 -7.02 -0.58
N ALA A 388 10.39 -6.19 0.31
CA ALA A 388 11.68 -5.51 0.10
C ALA A 388 12.89 -6.45 0.01
N GLY A 389 12.77 -7.69 0.48
CA GLY A 389 13.82 -8.69 0.54
C GLY A 389 14.41 -8.88 1.94
N GLU A 390 15.33 -9.84 2.05
CA GLU A 390 15.94 -10.24 3.32
C GLU A 390 16.68 -9.06 3.97
N HIS A 391 16.38 -8.78 5.25
CA HIS A 391 17.04 -7.78 6.10
C HIS A 391 17.00 -6.32 5.55
N VAL A 392 16.02 -6.01 4.71
CA VAL A 392 15.81 -4.63 4.21
C VAL A 392 14.86 -3.91 5.15
N TYR A 393 15.40 -3.18 6.11
CA TYR A 393 14.66 -2.51 7.19
C TYR A 393 14.37 -1.03 6.94
N THR A 394 14.61 -0.54 5.72
CA THR A 394 14.36 0.87 5.37
C THR A 394 12.89 1.24 5.58
N SER A 395 12.64 2.51 5.85
CA SER A 395 11.28 3.05 6.12
C SER A 395 10.31 2.96 4.94
N GLN A 396 10.81 2.69 3.73
CA GLN A 396 10.07 2.69 2.48
C GLN A 396 9.39 4.05 2.20
N ILE A 397 10.08 5.15 2.52
CA ILE A 397 9.52 6.51 2.43
C ILE A 397 9.08 6.87 1.01
N ASP A 398 9.81 6.46 -0.02
CA ASP A 398 9.43 6.74 -1.40
C ASP A 398 8.13 6.03 -1.79
N ALA A 399 7.97 4.76 -1.39
CA ALA A 399 6.73 4.01 -1.57
C ALA A 399 5.58 4.64 -0.77
N PHE A 400 5.82 5.11 0.47
CA PHE A 400 4.83 5.81 1.28
C PHE A 400 4.31 7.06 0.57
N LEU A 401 5.20 7.90 0.05
CA LEU A 401 4.84 9.12 -0.69
C LEU A 401 4.12 8.81 -2.00
N SER A 402 4.54 7.76 -2.72
CA SER A 402 3.90 7.32 -3.97
C SER A 402 2.49 6.80 -3.71
N THR A 403 2.32 6.02 -2.62
CA THR A 403 1.00 5.51 -2.21
C THR A 403 0.07 6.64 -1.83
N HIS A 404 0.53 7.60 -1.02
CA HIS A 404 -0.24 8.79 -0.68
C HIS A 404 -0.71 9.56 -1.94
N ALA A 405 0.16 9.71 -2.93
CA ALA A 405 -0.14 10.43 -4.17
C ALA A 405 -1.17 9.73 -5.08
N SER A 406 -1.60 8.51 -4.75
CA SER A 406 -2.66 7.79 -5.50
C SER A 406 -4.05 8.39 -5.31
N SER A 407 -4.28 9.13 -4.24
CA SER A 407 -5.55 9.83 -3.98
C SER A 407 -5.38 11.34 -4.13
N PRO A 408 -6.40 12.06 -4.65
CA PRO A 408 -6.40 13.52 -4.69
C PRO A 408 -6.64 14.16 -3.30
N THR A 409 -7.07 13.38 -2.31
CA THR A 409 -7.26 13.84 -0.92
C THR A 409 -6.39 13.05 0.04
N ASN A 410 -6.11 13.62 1.22
CA ASN A 410 -5.36 12.90 2.24
C ASN A 410 -6.17 11.69 2.76
N LYS A 411 -5.63 10.51 2.57
CA LYS A 411 -6.12 9.24 3.11
C LYS A 411 -5.08 8.66 4.05
N LEU A 412 -5.52 7.84 4.97
CA LEU A 412 -4.62 7.04 5.80
C LEU A 412 -3.86 6.05 4.92
N VAL A 413 -2.53 6.07 4.98
CA VAL A 413 -1.65 5.21 4.17
C VAL A 413 -1.08 4.10 5.03
N VAL A 414 -1.14 2.86 4.55
CA VAL A 414 -0.73 1.69 5.31
C VAL A 414 0.16 0.75 4.52
N LEU A 415 1.02 0.02 5.21
CA LEU A 415 1.78 -1.10 4.68
C LEU A 415 0.93 -2.37 4.88
N SER A 416 0.03 -2.62 3.93
CA SER A 416 -1.02 -3.64 4.05
C SER A 416 -0.49 -5.06 4.04
N GLU A 417 0.64 -5.29 3.34
CA GLU A 417 1.47 -6.48 3.47
C GLU A 417 2.95 -6.12 3.46
N ASN A 418 3.74 -6.89 4.18
CA ASN A 418 5.19 -6.82 4.10
C ASN A 418 5.83 -8.18 4.35
N GLY A 419 6.96 -8.43 3.66
CA GLY A 419 7.79 -9.60 3.94
C GLY A 419 8.76 -9.35 5.09
N THR A 420 9.46 -8.22 5.05
CA THR A 420 10.42 -7.77 6.06
C THR A 420 9.83 -6.63 6.87
N MET A 421 9.97 -6.64 8.19
CA MET A 421 9.50 -5.55 9.05
C MET A 421 10.33 -4.29 8.82
N ILE A 422 9.69 -3.13 8.89
CA ILE A 422 10.35 -1.83 8.80
C ILE A 422 10.96 -1.44 10.16
N ASP A 423 12.09 -0.74 10.13
CA ASP A 423 12.69 -0.15 11.33
C ASP A 423 11.85 1.08 11.78
N PRO A 424 11.27 1.06 12.99
CA PRO A 424 10.41 2.15 13.45
C PRO A 424 11.16 3.47 13.65
N GLU A 425 12.43 3.44 14.02
CA GLU A 425 13.24 4.66 14.17
C GLU A 425 13.52 5.29 12.80
N LEU A 426 13.78 4.49 11.77
CA LEU A 426 13.92 4.99 10.42
C LEU A 426 12.59 5.54 9.90
N SER A 427 11.46 4.91 10.23
CA SER A 427 10.14 5.41 9.87
C SER A 427 9.85 6.78 10.47
N VAL A 428 10.20 6.99 11.74
CA VAL A 428 10.08 8.29 12.40
C VAL A 428 11.01 9.34 11.79
N ARG A 429 12.30 8.99 11.59
CA ARG A 429 13.29 9.90 10.98
C ARG A 429 12.83 10.38 9.60
N ASP A 430 12.38 9.46 8.77
CA ASP A 430 12.03 9.70 7.38
C ASP A 430 10.61 10.23 7.22
N ARG A 431 9.80 10.16 8.29
CA ARG A 431 8.35 10.47 8.29
C ARG A 431 7.52 9.49 7.44
N ALA A 432 7.98 8.26 7.25
CA ALA A 432 7.20 7.18 6.66
C ALA A 432 6.35 6.49 7.74
N MET A 433 5.42 7.25 8.33
CA MET A 433 4.59 6.79 9.43
C MET A 433 3.35 6.07 8.89
N TRP A 434 3.57 4.84 8.39
CA TRP A 434 2.49 3.95 7.97
C TRP A 434 1.47 3.77 9.09
N GLY A 435 0.18 3.89 8.82
CA GLY A 435 -0.86 3.72 9.84
C GLY A 435 -0.83 2.34 10.50
N TYR A 436 -0.43 1.33 9.75
CA TYR A 436 -0.07 -0.01 10.25
C TYR A 436 0.87 -0.72 9.28
N PHE A 437 1.53 -1.77 9.76
CA PHE A 437 2.11 -2.82 8.91
C PHE A 437 1.44 -4.16 9.21
N CYS A 438 1.40 -5.08 8.22
CA CYS A 438 0.90 -6.43 8.43
C CYS A 438 1.79 -7.45 7.72
N THR A 439 2.68 -8.10 8.49
CA THR A 439 3.64 -9.05 7.94
C THR A 439 2.93 -10.29 7.41
N TRP A 440 3.32 -10.74 6.20
CA TRP A 440 2.73 -11.93 5.60
C TRP A 440 3.10 -13.20 6.38
N SER A 441 2.27 -14.23 6.22
CA SER A 441 2.43 -15.52 6.90
C SER A 441 3.56 -16.39 6.30
N GLY A 442 3.73 -17.57 6.85
CA GLY A 442 4.64 -18.60 6.33
C GLY A 442 6.12 -18.24 6.47
N GLU A 443 6.88 -18.33 5.39
CA GLU A 443 8.34 -18.18 5.37
C GLU A 443 8.87 -16.88 5.94
N PHE A 444 8.05 -15.80 5.93
CA PHE A 444 8.43 -14.50 6.47
C PHE A 444 8.58 -14.47 8.00
N VAL A 445 7.95 -15.41 8.69
CA VAL A 445 7.98 -15.52 10.15
C VAL A 445 8.29 -16.90 10.66
N MET A 446 8.17 -17.95 9.83
CA MET A 446 8.36 -19.33 10.24
C MET A 446 9.26 -20.12 9.29
N GLN A 447 10.11 -20.95 9.86
CA GLN A 447 10.81 -21.97 9.12
C GLN A 447 9.90 -23.18 8.88
N ASP A 448 9.97 -23.74 7.68
CA ASP A 448 9.33 -25.02 7.39
C ASP A 448 9.94 -26.18 8.21
N GLY A 449 9.12 -27.15 8.56
CA GLY A 449 9.54 -28.38 9.20
C GLY A 449 8.70 -28.82 10.39
N LEU A 450 9.06 -30.00 10.97
CA LEU A 450 8.35 -30.61 12.10
C LEU A 450 8.43 -29.78 13.40
N ARG A 451 9.46 -28.93 13.54
CA ARG A 451 9.62 -28.02 14.66
C ARG A 451 9.50 -26.60 14.11
N LYS A 452 8.30 -26.07 14.13
CA LYS A 452 8.06 -24.68 13.76
C LYS A 452 8.89 -23.74 14.62
N LYS A 453 9.78 -22.98 13.98
CA LYS A 453 10.66 -21.98 14.62
C LYS A 453 10.42 -20.65 13.94
N TYR A 454 10.74 -19.56 14.64
CA TYR A 454 10.82 -18.26 14.01
C TYR A 454 11.87 -18.28 12.88
N SER A 455 11.56 -17.65 11.76
CA SER A 455 12.47 -17.50 10.62
C SER A 455 13.15 -16.14 10.69
N GLU A 456 14.48 -16.15 10.74
CA GLU A 456 15.29 -14.94 10.66
C GLU A 456 15.68 -14.57 9.21
N GLN A 457 15.10 -15.27 8.23
CA GLN A 457 15.45 -15.06 6.82
C GLN A 457 15.12 -13.64 6.35
N TYR A 458 13.99 -13.09 6.78
CA TYR A 458 13.55 -11.74 6.38
C TYR A 458 13.76 -10.73 7.51
N THR A 459 13.37 -11.07 8.72
CA THR A 459 13.50 -10.20 9.90
C THR A 459 14.25 -10.93 11.00
N GLU A 460 15.44 -10.44 11.35
CA GLU A 460 16.25 -10.98 12.45
C GLU A 460 15.54 -10.78 13.79
N ILE A 461 15.82 -11.67 14.75
CA ILE A 461 15.25 -11.56 16.12
C ILE A 461 15.59 -10.21 16.77
N GLU A 462 16.78 -9.68 16.54
CA GLU A 462 17.17 -8.36 17.07
C GLU A 462 16.26 -7.24 16.54
N MET A 463 15.97 -7.25 15.24
CA MET A 463 15.04 -6.28 14.64
C MET A 463 13.60 -6.54 15.09
N LEU A 464 13.17 -7.79 15.18
CA LEU A 464 11.87 -8.14 15.74
C LEU A 464 11.68 -7.57 17.14
N GLN A 465 12.69 -7.72 17.99
CA GLN A 465 12.66 -7.17 19.37
C GLN A 465 12.66 -5.64 19.37
N LYS A 466 13.41 -5.02 18.46
CA LYS A 466 13.42 -3.56 18.29
C LYS A 466 12.03 -3.07 17.87
N VAL A 467 11.40 -3.69 16.88
CA VAL A 467 10.07 -3.31 16.38
C VAL A 467 9.02 -3.42 17.48
N TYR A 468 8.91 -4.59 18.12
CA TYR A 468 7.88 -4.82 19.14
C TYR A 468 8.20 -4.16 20.50
N GLY A 469 9.43 -3.71 20.72
CA GLY A 469 9.86 -2.95 21.91
C GLY A 469 9.80 -1.43 21.72
N SER A 470 9.56 -0.95 20.53
CA SER A 470 9.55 0.48 20.20
C SER A 470 8.31 1.20 20.73
N GLU A 471 8.48 2.41 21.27
CA GLU A 471 7.37 3.29 21.64
C GLU A 471 6.55 3.80 20.44
N TYR A 472 7.06 3.63 19.23
CA TYR A 472 6.39 4.01 17.98
C TYR A 472 5.56 2.87 17.37
N VAL A 473 5.58 1.68 17.98
CA VAL A 473 4.84 0.52 17.47
C VAL A 473 3.83 0.04 18.50
N ILE A 474 2.56 0.09 18.14
CA ILE A 474 1.46 -0.37 19.00
C ILE A 474 1.31 -1.88 18.88
N THR A 475 1.35 -2.57 20.02
CA THR A 475 1.06 -3.99 20.17
C THR A 475 -0.33 -4.18 20.79
N ARG A 476 -0.86 -5.43 20.80
CA ARG A 476 -2.24 -5.69 21.20
C ARG A 476 -2.56 -5.26 22.64
N ASP A 477 -1.62 -5.39 23.55
CA ASP A 477 -1.79 -5.01 24.97
C ASP A 477 -1.71 -3.49 25.18
N GLU A 478 -1.32 -2.74 24.17
CA GLU A 478 -1.25 -1.27 24.17
C GLU A 478 -2.48 -0.63 23.50
N LEU A 479 -3.33 -1.43 22.84
CA LEU A 479 -4.58 -0.92 22.27
C LEU A 479 -5.54 -0.43 23.36
N PRO A 480 -6.20 0.72 23.15
CA PRO A 480 -7.30 1.13 24.02
C PRO A 480 -8.50 0.19 23.84
N ASP A 481 -9.51 0.31 24.72
CA ASP A 481 -10.78 -0.34 24.47
C ASP A 481 -11.49 0.28 23.25
N LEU A 482 -11.30 -0.34 22.08
CA LEU A 482 -11.84 0.13 20.81
C LEU A 482 -13.37 0.13 20.77
N LYS A 483 -14.04 -0.65 21.65
CA LYS A 483 -15.52 -0.71 21.76
C LYS A 483 -16.11 0.55 22.39
N THR A 484 -15.28 1.31 23.11
CA THR A 484 -15.67 2.54 23.80
C THR A 484 -14.85 3.75 23.36
N TYR A 485 -13.94 3.60 22.38
CA TYR A 485 -13.12 4.68 21.86
C TYR A 485 -13.99 5.84 21.34
N PRO A 486 -13.64 7.09 21.60
CA PRO A 486 -14.44 8.23 21.14
C PRO A 486 -14.52 8.28 19.59
N ILE A 487 -15.72 8.49 19.08
CA ILE A 487 -15.89 8.79 17.65
C ILE A 487 -15.55 10.26 17.43
N ARG A 488 -14.64 10.57 16.51
CA ARG A 488 -14.27 11.95 16.16
C ARG A 488 -15.47 12.72 15.61
N GLU A 489 -15.49 14.03 15.83
CA GLU A 489 -16.58 14.91 15.37
C GLU A 489 -16.73 14.87 13.84
N ASP A 490 -15.64 14.80 13.11
CA ASP A 490 -15.63 14.71 11.63
C ASP A 490 -15.98 13.32 11.08
N ALA A 491 -16.15 12.31 11.96
CA ALA A 491 -16.63 10.97 11.63
C ALA A 491 -18.16 10.80 11.78
N GLN A 492 -18.85 11.86 12.22
CA GLN A 492 -20.30 11.85 12.47
C GLN A 492 -21.12 12.17 11.22
#